data_2886f491a66351d0302b125c26ce7146
#
_entry.id   2886f491a66351d0302b125c26ce7146
#
_cell.length_a   1.000
_cell.length_b   1.000
_cell.length_c   1.000
_cell.angle_alpha   90.00
_cell.angle_beta   90.00
_cell.angle_gamma   90.00
#
_symmetry.space_group_name_H-M   'P 1'
#
loop_
_entity.id
_entity.type
_entity.pdbx_description
1 polymer ?
#
loop_
_entity_poly.entity_id
_entity_poly.type
_entity_poly.pdbx_seq_one_letter_code
_entity_poly.pdbx_strand_id
1 'polypeptide(L)'
;LGGCAEVWNDRYPAADRGANVLYTAFTERPKHLDPVQSYTEDEQLFIQQVYEPPLQYHYLKRPYALVPLTALEVPKAEDVAGGRFTVYTIRIRPGIRYQPHPAFVPANHALARERVARLGNPYELPLGTRELTADDYIYEIKRLASPRLHSPILGLMQEYVVGLGEFAERLRKFDTRKQDWLDLRKHRLEGVEKVDDYTYRVKIKGRYPQFVYWLAMPFFAPVPWEAEK
;
A
#
# COMPACT_ATOMS: atom_id res chain seq x y z
N LEU A 1 -46.08 26.51 14.29
CA LEU A 1 -45.18 25.53 14.91
C LEU A 1 -43.81 25.63 14.22
N GLY A 2 -43.00 26.64 14.65
CA GLY A 2 -41.61 26.74 14.25
C GLY A 2 -40.80 25.66 15.00
N GLY A 3 -40.50 24.55 14.33
CA GLY A 3 -39.56 23.57 14.85
C GLY A 3 -38.18 24.20 14.97
N CYS A 4 -37.51 23.98 16.08
CA CYS A 4 -36.16 24.48 16.33
C CYS A 4 -35.24 24.17 15.14
N ALA A 5 -34.88 25.19 14.38
CA ALA A 5 -33.98 25.08 13.23
C ALA A 5 -32.51 24.91 13.65
N GLU A 6 -32.21 25.06 14.94
CA GLU A 6 -30.87 24.90 15.47
C GLU A 6 -30.81 23.75 16.48
N VAL A 7 -29.86 22.82 16.23
CA VAL A 7 -29.55 21.76 17.19
C VAL A 7 -28.85 22.42 18.37
N TRP A 8 -29.50 22.43 19.55
CA TRP A 8 -28.98 23.05 20.76
C TRP A 8 -27.56 22.65 21.17
N ASN A 9 -27.13 21.50 20.75
CA ASN A 9 -25.80 20.94 21.08
C ASN A 9 -25.05 20.51 19.82
N ASP A 10 -25.01 21.36 18.81
CA ASP A 10 -24.26 21.10 17.59
C ASP A 10 -22.77 21.37 17.85
N ARG A 11 -21.98 20.30 17.93
CA ARG A 11 -20.52 20.37 18.11
C ARG A 11 -19.76 20.62 16.82
N TYR A 12 -20.44 20.56 15.69
CA TYR A 12 -19.80 20.67 14.37
C TYR A 12 -19.71 22.12 13.92
N PRO A 13 -18.66 22.49 13.16
CA PRO A 13 -18.52 23.85 12.63
C PRO A 13 -19.74 24.27 11.81
N ALA A 14 -20.23 25.48 12.04
CA ALA A 14 -21.36 26.00 11.27
C ALA A 14 -21.08 26.08 9.76
N ALA A 15 -19.78 26.21 9.36
CA ALA A 15 -19.33 26.23 7.98
C ALA A 15 -19.57 24.88 7.27
N ASP A 16 -19.67 23.77 8.01
CA ASP A 16 -19.86 22.45 7.47
C ASP A 16 -21.34 22.09 7.28
N ARG A 17 -22.24 22.95 7.71
CA ARG A 17 -23.69 22.78 7.50
C ARG A 17 -24.01 22.78 6.01
N GLY A 18 -24.54 21.66 5.52
CA GLY A 18 -24.83 21.46 4.10
C GLY A 18 -23.67 20.94 3.26
N ALA A 19 -22.48 20.77 3.84
CA ALA A 19 -21.38 20.08 3.21
C ALA A 19 -21.55 18.55 3.33
N ASN A 20 -21.03 17.81 2.35
CA ASN A 20 -21.01 16.33 2.41
C ASN A 20 -19.86 15.86 3.30
N VAL A 21 -19.99 16.01 4.61
CA VAL A 21 -18.99 15.66 5.62
C VAL A 21 -19.54 14.57 6.52
N LEU A 22 -18.79 13.46 6.62
CA LEU A 22 -19.04 12.40 7.59
C LEU A 22 -18.09 12.56 8.77
N TYR A 23 -18.65 12.88 9.93
CA TYR A 23 -17.91 12.90 11.18
C TYR A 23 -17.91 11.51 11.80
N THR A 24 -16.74 11.00 12.11
CA THR A 24 -16.57 9.71 12.78
C THR A 24 -15.59 9.85 13.95
N ALA A 25 -15.52 8.82 14.77
CA ALA A 25 -14.61 8.77 15.90
C ALA A 25 -13.85 7.42 15.86
N PHE A 26 -12.65 7.42 16.40
CA PHE A 26 -11.85 6.22 16.64
C PHE A 26 -11.51 6.14 18.12
N THR A 27 -11.31 4.94 18.63
CA THR A 27 -11.11 4.68 20.06
C THR A 27 -9.67 4.83 20.48
N GLU A 28 -8.74 4.49 19.59
CA GLU A 28 -7.30 4.56 19.85
C GLU A 28 -6.58 5.38 18.79
N ARG A 29 -5.52 6.06 19.20
CA ARG A 29 -4.68 6.79 18.28
C ARG A 29 -3.91 5.82 17.37
N PRO A 30 -3.97 5.97 16.04
CA PRO A 30 -3.18 5.14 15.12
C PRO A 30 -1.68 5.26 15.43
N LYS A 31 -0.99 4.14 15.47
CA LYS A 31 0.46 4.08 15.69
C LYS A 31 1.23 4.17 14.38
N HIS A 32 0.68 3.54 13.34
CA HIS A 32 1.26 3.49 12.00
C HIS A 32 0.22 3.83 10.95
N LEU A 33 0.61 4.62 9.97
CA LEU A 33 -0.19 4.89 8.76
C LEU A 33 0.50 4.34 7.50
N ASP A 34 1.52 3.53 7.69
CA ASP A 34 2.19 2.79 6.63
C ASP A 34 1.48 1.44 6.43
N PRO A 35 0.98 1.12 5.22
CA PRO A 35 0.21 -0.09 4.98
C PRO A 35 0.99 -1.37 5.28
N VAL A 36 2.33 -1.36 5.16
CA VAL A 36 3.16 -2.53 5.45
C VAL A 36 3.28 -2.84 6.95
N GLN A 37 3.09 -1.85 7.82
CA GLN A 37 3.24 -1.96 9.28
C GLN A 37 1.91 -2.02 10.02
N SER A 38 0.88 -1.41 9.45
CA SER A 38 -0.43 -1.28 10.08
C SER A 38 -1.15 -2.61 10.20
N TYR A 39 -1.71 -2.91 11.37
CA TYR A 39 -2.42 -4.17 11.63
C TYR A 39 -3.72 -3.98 12.41
N THR A 40 -3.91 -2.84 13.07
CA THR A 40 -5.09 -2.59 13.91
C THR A 40 -6.27 -2.05 13.12
N GLU A 41 -7.49 -2.25 13.63
CA GLU A 41 -8.72 -1.76 13.02
C GLU A 41 -8.74 -0.24 12.93
N ASP A 42 -8.31 0.45 13.98
CA ASP A 42 -8.26 1.93 14.01
C ASP A 42 -7.32 2.49 12.92
N GLU A 43 -6.19 1.82 12.66
CA GLU A 43 -5.28 2.20 11.59
C GLU A 43 -5.90 1.97 10.20
N GLN A 44 -6.63 0.85 10.04
CA GLN A 44 -7.27 0.49 8.78
C GLN A 44 -8.34 1.53 8.36
N LEU A 45 -9.01 2.17 9.31
CA LEU A 45 -9.98 3.24 9.01
C LEU A 45 -9.36 4.39 8.21
N PHE A 46 -8.09 4.71 8.45
CA PHE A 46 -7.35 5.75 7.72
C PHE A 46 -6.71 5.21 6.45
N ILE A 47 -6.06 4.05 6.53
CA ILE A 47 -5.26 3.48 5.44
C ILE A 47 -6.14 3.17 4.23
N GLN A 48 -7.31 2.57 4.44
CA GLN A 48 -8.24 2.24 3.36
C GLN A 48 -8.82 3.45 2.62
N GLN A 49 -8.68 4.65 3.17
CA GLN A 49 -9.11 5.88 2.50
C GLN A 49 -8.00 6.54 1.68
N VAL A 50 -6.75 6.11 1.88
CA VAL A 50 -5.56 6.69 1.24
C VAL A 50 -4.94 5.73 0.22
N TYR A 51 -4.94 4.43 0.53
CA TYR A 51 -4.26 3.40 -0.27
C TYR A 51 -5.27 2.45 -0.90
N GLU A 52 -5.04 2.14 -2.17
CA GLU A 52 -5.92 1.27 -2.97
C GLU A 52 -5.17 -0.01 -3.38
N PRO A 53 -5.47 -1.16 -2.73
CA PRO A 53 -4.92 -2.45 -3.14
C PRO A 53 -5.49 -2.90 -4.49
N PRO A 54 -4.95 -3.98 -5.11
CA PRO A 54 -5.45 -4.51 -6.39
C PRO A 54 -6.93 -4.85 -6.40
N LEU A 55 -7.42 -5.40 -5.28
CA LEU A 55 -8.80 -5.88 -5.12
C LEU A 55 -9.48 -5.25 -3.91
N GLN A 56 -10.78 -5.41 -3.84
CA GLN A 56 -11.58 -5.07 -2.65
C GLN A 56 -12.72 -6.06 -2.46
N TYR A 57 -13.30 -6.11 -1.28
CA TYR A 57 -14.53 -6.85 -1.03
C TYR A 57 -15.74 -6.08 -1.57
N HIS A 58 -16.63 -6.79 -2.25
CA HIS A 58 -17.90 -6.20 -2.67
C HIS A 58 -18.73 -5.85 -1.43
N TYR A 59 -19.14 -4.60 -1.31
CA TYR A 59 -19.78 -4.06 -0.11
C TYR A 59 -21.04 -4.82 0.32
N LEU A 60 -21.91 -5.18 -0.62
CA LEU A 60 -23.22 -5.77 -0.32
C LEU A 60 -23.31 -7.28 -0.49
N LYS A 61 -22.42 -7.90 -1.27
CA LYS A 61 -22.57 -9.33 -1.59
C LYS A 61 -22.25 -10.24 -0.40
N ARG A 62 -23.14 -11.24 -0.20
CA ARG A 62 -22.93 -12.36 0.71
C ARG A 62 -23.23 -13.66 -0.02
N PRO A 63 -22.39 -14.70 0.08
CA PRO A 63 -21.09 -14.70 0.75
C PRO A 63 -20.14 -13.65 0.17
N TYR A 64 -19.08 -13.31 0.91
CA TYR A 64 -18.11 -12.29 0.51
C TYR A 64 -17.51 -12.58 -0.87
N ALA A 65 -17.50 -11.58 -1.73
CA ALA A 65 -16.94 -11.67 -3.07
C ALA A 65 -15.88 -10.58 -3.28
N LEU A 66 -14.75 -10.95 -3.89
CA LEU A 66 -13.74 -10.01 -4.34
C LEU A 66 -14.17 -9.35 -5.66
N VAL A 67 -13.86 -8.09 -5.79
CA VAL A 67 -14.01 -7.32 -7.04
C VAL A 67 -12.73 -6.52 -7.29
N PRO A 68 -12.44 -6.18 -8.55
CA PRO A 68 -11.30 -5.32 -8.87
C PRO A 68 -11.42 -3.93 -8.24
N LEU A 69 -10.29 -3.39 -7.76
CA LEU A 69 -10.18 -1.99 -7.36
C LEU A 69 -9.21 -1.26 -8.31
N THR A 70 -7.91 -1.48 -8.20
CA THR A 70 -6.93 -0.97 -9.15
C THR A 70 -6.57 -1.98 -10.23
N ALA A 71 -6.80 -3.27 -9.99
CA ALA A 71 -6.67 -4.31 -11.01
C ALA A 71 -7.81 -4.25 -12.04
N LEU A 72 -7.58 -4.80 -13.23
CA LEU A 72 -8.59 -4.95 -14.27
C LEU A 72 -9.59 -6.06 -13.96
N GLU A 73 -9.13 -7.11 -13.30
CA GLU A 73 -9.91 -8.32 -12.99
C GLU A 73 -9.40 -8.98 -11.71
N VAL A 74 -10.17 -9.89 -11.13
CA VAL A 74 -9.69 -10.77 -10.06
C VAL A 74 -8.77 -11.83 -10.69
N PRO A 75 -7.48 -11.89 -10.32
CA PRO A 75 -6.53 -12.80 -10.94
C PRO A 75 -6.87 -14.25 -10.63
N LYS A 76 -6.69 -15.12 -11.61
CA LYS A 76 -6.84 -16.56 -11.46
C LYS A 76 -5.53 -17.21 -11.05
N ALA A 77 -5.63 -18.25 -10.25
CA ALA A 77 -4.50 -19.09 -9.88
C ALA A 77 -4.11 -19.98 -11.07
N GLU A 78 -2.86 -19.94 -11.48
CA GLU A 78 -2.29 -20.79 -12.53
C GLU A 78 -1.31 -21.78 -11.88
N ASP A 79 -1.62 -23.09 -11.93
CA ASP A 79 -0.72 -24.13 -11.44
C ASP A 79 0.49 -24.27 -12.37
N VAL A 80 1.68 -24.24 -11.80
CA VAL A 80 2.95 -24.35 -12.53
C VAL A 80 3.80 -25.49 -11.95
N ALA A 81 4.57 -26.15 -12.81
CA ALA A 81 5.48 -27.25 -12.45
C ALA A 81 4.79 -28.39 -11.68
N GLY A 82 3.60 -28.81 -12.13
CA GLY A 82 2.86 -29.92 -11.53
C GLY A 82 2.28 -29.58 -10.14
N GLY A 83 1.90 -28.32 -9.92
CA GLY A 83 1.31 -27.87 -8.65
C GLY A 83 2.34 -27.54 -7.56
N ARG A 84 3.66 -27.59 -7.88
CA ARG A 84 4.70 -27.13 -6.94
C ARG A 84 4.65 -25.63 -6.69
N PHE A 85 4.13 -24.89 -7.66
CA PHE A 85 3.94 -23.44 -7.57
C PHE A 85 2.59 -23.05 -8.13
N THR A 86 2.08 -21.92 -7.64
CA THR A 86 0.94 -21.22 -8.21
C THR A 86 1.40 -19.82 -8.60
N VAL A 87 0.98 -19.36 -9.77
CA VAL A 87 1.28 -18.01 -10.26
C VAL A 87 -0.02 -17.23 -10.36
N TYR A 88 -0.01 -16.01 -9.83
CA TYR A 88 -1.06 -15.02 -10.02
C TYR A 88 -0.53 -13.91 -10.92
N THR A 89 -1.19 -13.67 -12.05
CA THR A 89 -0.90 -12.55 -12.95
C THR A 89 -1.87 -11.42 -12.66
N ILE A 90 -1.36 -10.30 -12.18
CA ILE A 90 -2.14 -9.12 -11.81
C ILE A 90 -1.95 -8.06 -12.88
N ARG A 91 -3.06 -7.61 -13.47
CA ARG A 91 -3.10 -6.55 -14.48
C ARG A 91 -3.69 -5.29 -13.87
N ILE A 92 -2.93 -4.21 -13.89
CA ILE A 92 -3.31 -2.92 -13.32
C ILE A 92 -4.01 -2.08 -14.39
N ARG A 93 -5.00 -1.33 -13.99
CA ARG A 93 -5.69 -0.36 -14.83
C ARG A 93 -4.76 0.81 -15.17
N PRO A 94 -4.49 1.09 -16.45
CA PRO A 94 -3.69 2.27 -16.84
C PRO A 94 -4.36 3.59 -16.44
N GLY A 95 -3.57 4.63 -16.34
CA GLY A 95 -4.07 6.00 -16.11
C GLY A 95 -4.31 6.38 -14.64
N ILE A 96 -4.13 5.45 -13.69
CA ILE A 96 -4.20 5.77 -12.26
C ILE A 96 -2.97 6.60 -11.89
N ARG A 97 -3.17 7.74 -11.23
CA ARG A 97 -2.09 8.63 -10.82
C ARG A 97 -2.07 8.83 -9.32
N TYR A 98 -0.88 8.99 -8.78
CA TYR A 98 -0.72 9.44 -7.40
C TYR A 98 -1.22 10.86 -7.21
N GLN A 99 -1.64 11.19 -6.00
CA GLN A 99 -1.89 12.57 -5.61
C GLN A 99 -0.61 13.41 -5.77
N PRO A 100 -0.73 14.69 -6.18
CA PRO A 100 0.43 15.57 -6.24
C PRO A 100 1.16 15.64 -4.90
N HIS A 101 2.46 15.35 -4.91
CA HIS A 101 3.27 15.33 -3.70
C HIS A 101 4.71 15.81 -4.00
N PRO A 102 5.40 16.46 -3.04
CA PRO A 102 6.78 16.89 -3.21
C PRO A 102 7.77 15.76 -3.54
N ALA A 103 7.51 14.54 -3.07
CA ALA A 103 8.35 13.38 -3.32
C ALA A 103 8.47 13.02 -4.82
N PHE A 104 7.50 13.41 -5.66
CA PHE A 104 7.56 13.15 -7.10
C PHE A 104 8.38 14.18 -7.90
N VAL A 105 8.98 15.16 -7.23
CA VAL A 105 9.85 16.15 -7.87
C VAL A 105 11.31 15.79 -7.62
N PRO A 106 12.09 15.35 -8.65
CA PRO A 106 13.48 14.90 -8.44
C PRO A 106 14.38 15.92 -7.75
N ALA A 107 14.17 17.21 -8.01
CA ALA A 107 14.94 18.29 -7.37
C ALA A 107 14.77 18.32 -5.84
N ASN A 108 13.63 17.91 -5.33
CA ASN A 108 13.38 17.85 -3.88
C ASN A 108 14.21 16.76 -3.19
N HIS A 109 14.58 15.68 -3.92
CA HIS A 109 15.41 14.60 -3.37
C HIS A 109 16.88 15.04 -3.07
N ALA A 110 17.29 16.16 -3.62
CA ALA A 110 18.61 16.76 -3.32
C ALA A 110 18.61 17.66 -2.08
N LEU A 111 17.45 17.89 -1.46
CA LEU A 111 17.35 18.70 -0.26
C LEU A 111 17.93 17.95 0.93
N ALA A 112 18.70 18.68 1.76
CA ALA A 112 19.21 18.14 3.01
C ALA A 112 18.05 17.81 3.96
N ARG A 113 18.15 16.71 4.70
CA ARG A 113 17.14 16.25 5.67
C ARG A 113 16.79 17.35 6.69
N GLU A 114 17.79 18.06 7.18
CA GLU A 114 17.61 19.13 8.15
C GLU A 114 16.76 20.27 7.60
N ARG A 115 16.87 20.54 6.29
CA ARG A 115 16.02 21.51 5.60
C ARG A 115 14.57 21.02 5.50
N VAL A 116 14.37 19.78 5.11
CA VAL A 116 13.02 19.18 5.02
C VAL A 116 12.37 19.11 6.39
N ALA A 117 13.10 18.71 7.43
CA ALA A 117 12.61 18.65 8.80
C ALA A 117 12.21 20.00 9.41
N ARG A 118 12.71 21.12 8.85
CA ARG A 118 12.36 22.47 9.28
C ARG A 118 11.17 23.07 8.54
N LEU A 119 10.65 22.40 7.52
CA LEU A 119 9.46 22.86 6.81
C LEU A 119 8.25 22.74 7.75
N GLY A 120 7.50 23.81 7.88
CA GLY A 120 6.24 23.80 8.61
C GLY A 120 5.19 22.95 7.87
N ASN A 121 5.23 23.01 6.56
CA ASN A 121 4.38 22.22 5.66
C ASN A 121 5.21 21.74 4.46
N PRO A 122 5.41 20.42 4.26
CA PRO A 122 6.12 19.90 3.10
C PRO A 122 5.52 20.32 1.74
N TYR A 123 4.23 20.62 1.70
CA TYR A 123 3.53 21.08 0.48
C TYR A 123 3.88 22.51 0.05
N GLU A 124 4.75 23.22 0.77
CA GLU A 124 5.39 24.46 0.30
C GLU A 124 6.44 24.20 -0.79
N LEU A 125 6.91 22.96 -0.90
CA LEU A 125 7.82 22.55 -1.97
C LEU A 125 7.07 22.34 -3.28
N PRO A 126 7.78 22.40 -4.44
CA PRO A 126 7.19 22.05 -5.73
C PRO A 126 6.54 20.66 -5.71
N LEU A 127 5.35 20.55 -6.26
CA LEU A 127 4.57 19.32 -6.31
C LEU A 127 4.70 18.66 -7.69
N GLY A 128 4.77 17.34 -7.69
CA GLY A 128 4.75 16.50 -8.89
C GLY A 128 3.80 15.31 -8.70
N THR A 129 3.56 14.60 -9.77
CA THR A 129 2.80 13.35 -9.76
C THR A 129 3.30 12.44 -10.86
N ARG A 130 3.10 11.14 -10.70
CA ARG A 130 3.33 10.16 -11.76
C ARG A 130 2.23 9.09 -11.78
N GLU A 131 2.22 8.33 -12.84
CA GLU A 131 1.33 7.20 -12.98
C GLU A 131 1.76 6.04 -12.09
N LEU A 132 0.77 5.30 -11.59
CA LEU A 132 0.91 4.06 -10.86
C LEU A 132 1.28 2.93 -11.83
N THR A 133 2.30 2.15 -11.50
CA THR A 133 2.78 1.05 -12.32
C THR A 133 2.97 -0.24 -11.55
N ALA A 134 3.22 -1.33 -12.24
CA ALA A 134 3.55 -2.63 -11.66
C ALA A 134 4.76 -2.59 -10.71
N ASP A 135 5.71 -1.67 -10.96
CA ASP A 135 6.89 -1.50 -10.10
C ASP A 135 6.51 -1.09 -8.68
N ASP A 136 5.43 -0.31 -8.49
CA ASP A 136 4.99 0.15 -7.17
C ASP A 136 4.43 -1.00 -6.33
N TYR A 137 3.71 -1.92 -6.94
CA TYR A 137 3.21 -3.14 -6.27
C TYR A 137 4.35 -4.10 -5.95
N ILE A 138 5.29 -4.28 -6.88
CA ILE A 138 6.49 -5.09 -6.65
C ILE A 138 7.32 -4.48 -5.51
N TYR A 139 7.42 -3.16 -5.48
CA TYR A 139 8.12 -2.45 -4.42
C TYR A 139 7.46 -2.70 -3.06
N GLU A 140 6.13 -2.61 -2.97
CA GLU A 140 5.40 -2.89 -1.73
C GLU A 140 5.59 -4.34 -1.25
N ILE A 141 5.55 -5.33 -2.15
CA ILE A 141 5.83 -6.72 -1.77
C ILE A 141 7.25 -6.87 -1.22
N LYS A 142 8.23 -6.15 -1.77
CA LYS A 142 9.59 -6.12 -1.24
C LYS A 142 9.66 -5.44 0.13
N ARG A 143 8.84 -4.43 0.38
CA ARG A 143 8.75 -3.72 1.68
C ARG A 143 8.33 -4.65 2.83
N LEU A 144 7.53 -5.68 2.54
CA LEU A 144 7.19 -6.71 3.55
C LEU A 144 8.43 -7.34 4.19
N ALA A 145 9.53 -7.46 3.43
CA ALA A 145 10.79 -8.05 3.88
C ALA A 145 11.80 -7.03 4.40
N SER A 146 11.46 -5.72 4.43
CA SER A 146 12.38 -4.68 4.89
C SER A 146 12.69 -4.84 6.37
N PRO A 147 13.98 -4.91 6.76
CA PRO A 147 14.37 -5.01 8.16
C PRO A 147 14.08 -3.74 8.97
N ARG A 148 13.70 -2.65 8.30
CA ARG A 148 13.39 -1.36 8.91
C ARG A 148 11.90 -1.19 9.24
N LEU A 149 11.03 -1.93 8.55
CA LEU A 149 9.59 -1.74 8.62
C LEU A 149 8.87 -2.74 9.53
N HIS A 150 9.49 -3.90 9.80
CA HIS A 150 8.94 -4.92 10.71
C HIS A 150 7.49 -5.31 10.40
N SER A 151 7.21 -5.68 9.13
CA SER A 151 5.88 -6.09 8.72
C SER A 151 5.33 -7.25 9.57
N PRO A 152 4.12 -7.12 10.14
CA PRO A 152 3.52 -8.16 10.97
C PRO A 152 3.17 -9.43 10.17
N ILE A 153 3.04 -9.34 8.84
CA ILE A 153 2.69 -10.48 7.99
C ILE A 153 3.89 -11.14 7.33
N LEU A 154 5.12 -10.64 7.53
CA LEU A 154 6.32 -11.24 6.91
C LEU A 154 6.44 -12.73 7.25
N GLY A 155 6.22 -13.11 8.53
CA GLY A 155 6.29 -14.50 8.98
C GLY A 155 5.42 -15.44 8.13
N LEU A 156 4.19 -15.03 7.87
CA LEU A 156 3.25 -15.79 7.04
C LEU A 156 3.61 -15.73 5.55
N MET A 157 3.88 -14.54 5.02
CA MET A 157 4.13 -14.36 3.58
C MET A 157 5.40 -15.07 3.10
N GLN A 158 6.45 -15.18 3.91
CA GLN A 158 7.67 -15.89 3.56
C GLN A 158 7.49 -17.42 3.41
N GLU A 159 6.44 -17.99 3.99
CA GLU A 159 6.10 -19.39 3.80
C GLU A 159 5.56 -19.64 2.40
N TYR A 160 4.86 -18.66 1.82
CA TYR A 160 4.18 -18.83 0.54
C TYR A 160 4.89 -18.12 -0.62
N VAL A 161 5.24 -16.85 -0.50
CA VAL A 161 5.87 -16.11 -1.61
C VAL A 161 7.28 -16.63 -1.84
N VAL A 162 7.54 -17.10 -3.06
CA VAL A 162 8.84 -17.71 -3.44
C VAL A 162 9.97 -16.73 -3.19
N GLY A 163 10.97 -17.17 -2.44
CA GLY A 163 12.20 -16.41 -2.18
C GLY A 163 12.05 -15.21 -1.22
N LEU A 164 10.87 -14.99 -0.59
CA LEU A 164 10.69 -13.84 0.29
C LEU A 164 11.51 -13.93 1.58
N GLY A 165 11.62 -15.12 2.18
CA GLY A 165 12.43 -15.35 3.38
C GLY A 165 13.92 -15.12 3.10
N GLU A 166 14.44 -15.72 2.04
CA GLU A 166 15.83 -15.54 1.60
C GLU A 166 16.11 -14.08 1.22
N PHE A 167 15.12 -13.40 0.67
CA PHE A 167 15.21 -11.97 0.36
C PHE A 167 15.33 -11.15 1.64
N ALA A 168 14.51 -11.42 2.67
CA ALA A 168 14.59 -10.75 3.95
C ALA A 168 15.96 -10.93 4.63
N GLU A 169 16.50 -12.18 4.61
CA GLU A 169 17.83 -12.46 5.14
C GLU A 169 18.95 -11.70 4.39
N ARG A 170 18.85 -11.59 3.06
CA ARG A 170 19.79 -10.79 2.27
C ARG A 170 19.71 -9.31 2.62
N LEU A 171 18.49 -8.75 2.75
CA LEU A 171 18.30 -7.34 3.10
C LEU A 171 18.91 -7.00 4.45
N ARG A 172 18.79 -7.85 5.46
CA ARG A 172 19.43 -7.67 6.77
C ARG A 172 20.96 -7.51 6.68
N LYS A 173 21.60 -8.19 5.73
CA LYS A 173 23.05 -8.09 5.49
C LYS A 173 23.42 -6.78 4.76
N PHE A 174 22.56 -6.29 3.88
CA PHE A 174 22.78 -5.04 3.14
C PHE A 174 22.41 -3.80 3.93
N ASP A 175 21.52 -3.93 4.91
CA ASP A 175 21.14 -2.81 5.77
C ASP A 175 22.21 -2.56 6.84
N THR A 176 23.18 -1.74 6.51
CA THR A 176 24.26 -1.35 7.43
C THR A 176 23.83 -0.31 8.46
N ARG A 177 22.58 0.17 8.41
CA ARG A 177 22.08 1.32 9.19
C ARG A 177 22.90 2.63 9.05
N LYS A 178 23.92 2.59 8.20
CA LYS A 178 24.74 3.76 7.84
C LYS A 178 24.20 4.47 6.59
N GLN A 179 23.30 3.80 5.86
CA GLN A 179 22.63 4.38 4.70
C GLN A 179 21.33 5.03 5.18
N ASP A 180 21.06 6.23 4.70
CA ASP A 180 19.80 6.91 4.99
C ASP A 180 18.60 6.16 4.43
N TRP A 181 18.75 5.51 3.29
CA TRP A 181 17.73 4.79 2.58
C TRP A 181 18.24 3.46 2.01
N LEU A 182 17.45 2.39 2.20
CA LEU A 182 17.67 1.07 1.61
C LEU A 182 16.87 0.95 0.31
N ASP A 183 17.52 1.12 -0.84
CA ASP A 183 16.87 1.07 -2.15
C ASP A 183 16.48 -0.36 -2.55
N LEU A 184 15.26 -0.78 -2.22
CA LEU A 184 14.73 -2.11 -2.51
C LEU A 184 14.62 -2.41 -4.01
N ARG A 185 14.63 -1.39 -4.88
CA ARG A 185 14.57 -1.59 -6.34
C ARG A 185 15.80 -2.31 -6.85
N LYS A 186 16.95 -2.11 -6.22
CA LYS A 186 18.24 -2.74 -6.59
C LYS A 186 18.34 -4.22 -6.22
N HIS A 187 17.39 -4.72 -5.43
CA HIS A 187 17.42 -6.08 -4.93
C HIS A 187 16.33 -6.91 -5.59
N ARG A 188 16.70 -8.01 -6.25
CA ARG A 188 15.76 -8.91 -6.91
C ARG A 188 15.07 -9.82 -5.88
N LEU A 189 13.74 -9.91 -5.95
CA LEU A 189 12.93 -10.92 -5.28
C LEU A 189 12.45 -11.94 -6.32
N GLU A 190 12.76 -13.23 -6.10
CA GLU A 190 12.47 -14.29 -7.07
C GLU A 190 10.98 -14.50 -7.32
N GLY A 191 10.16 -14.38 -6.27
CA GLY A 191 8.73 -14.64 -6.32
C GLY A 191 7.90 -13.54 -6.96
N VAL A 192 8.50 -12.44 -7.43
CA VAL A 192 7.79 -11.38 -8.13
C VAL A 192 8.49 -11.01 -9.43
N GLU A 193 7.70 -10.81 -10.47
CA GLU A 193 8.17 -10.51 -11.82
C GLU A 193 7.37 -9.35 -12.41
N LYS A 194 8.05 -8.36 -12.97
CA LYS A 194 7.45 -7.35 -13.84
C LYS A 194 7.34 -7.93 -15.25
N VAL A 195 6.13 -7.97 -15.81
CA VAL A 195 5.90 -8.38 -17.20
C VAL A 195 5.94 -7.16 -18.11
N ASP A 196 5.21 -6.11 -17.73
CA ASP A 196 5.18 -4.80 -18.37
C ASP A 196 4.82 -3.72 -17.32
N ASP A 197 4.59 -2.48 -17.74
CA ASP A 197 4.31 -1.38 -16.81
C ASP A 197 2.98 -1.52 -16.05
N TYR A 198 2.07 -2.35 -16.54
CA TYR A 198 0.76 -2.57 -15.93
C TYR A 198 0.50 -4.03 -15.55
N THR A 199 1.52 -4.90 -15.67
CA THR A 199 1.36 -6.32 -15.39
C THR A 199 2.52 -6.83 -14.55
N TYR A 200 2.20 -7.46 -13.43
CA TYR A 200 3.17 -8.19 -12.63
C TYR A 200 2.65 -9.57 -12.22
N ARG A 201 3.57 -10.45 -11.85
CA ARG A 201 3.28 -11.79 -11.37
C ARG A 201 3.78 -12.00 -9.98
N VAL A 202 3.00 -12.77 -9.20
CA VAL A 202 3.42 -13.27 -7.89
C VAL A 202 3.39 -14.78 -7.93
N LYS A 203 4.52 -15.40 -7.58
CA LYS A 203 4.71 -16.83 -7.54
C LYS A 203 4.65 -17.35 -6.10
N ILE A 204 3.77 -18.31 -5.85
CA ILE A 204 3.48 -18.89 -4.55
C ILE A 204 3.98 -20.33 -4.53
N LYS A 205 4.55 -20.78 -3.41
CA LYS A 205 4.92 -22.18 -3.15
C LYS A 205 3.66 -23.02 -2.96
N GLY A 206 3.54 -24.10 -3.72
CA GLY A 206 2.37 -24.98 -3.63
C GLY A 206 1.06 -24.29 -4.02
N ARG A 207 -0.01 -24.70 -3.32
CA ARG A 207 -1.36 -24.14 -3.50
C ARG A 207 -1.80 -23.41 -2.25
N TYR A 208 -2.03 -22.11 -2.38
CA TYR A 208 -2.57 -21.27 -1.32
C TYR A 208 -3.72 -20.42 -1.87
N PRO A 209 -4.94 -20.99 -1.99
CA PRO A 209 -6.08 -20.30 -2.61
C PRO A 209 -6.45 -19.00 -1.90
N GLN A 210 -6.13 -18.87 -0.62
CA GLN A 210 -6.38 -17.66 0.16
C GLN A 210 -5.51 -16.48 -0.27
N PHE A 211 -4.45 -16.69 -1.05
CA PHE A 211 -3.57 -15.61 -1.48
C PHE A 211 -4.32 -14.49 -2.20
N VAL A 212 -5.33 -14.81 -2.99
CA VAL A 212 -6.12 -13.81 -3.72
C VAL A 212 -6.80 -12.80 -2.79
N TYR A 213 -7.16 -13.21 -1.57
CA TYR A 213 -7.77 -12.32 -0.56
C TYR A 213 -6.75 -11.33 0.04
N TRP A 214 -5.47 -11.70 0.06
CA TRP A 214 -4.40 -10.77 0.47
C TRP A 214 -4.26 -9.60 -0.48
N LEU A 215 -4.59 -9.78 -1.76
CA LEU A 215 -4.58 -8.71 -2.75
C LEU A 215 -5.68 -7.65 -2.51
N ALA A 216 -6.61 -7.89 -1.58
CA ALA A 216 -7.58 -6.93 -1.10
C ALA A 216 -7.18 -6.29 0.24
N MET A 217 -6.03 -6.65 0.79
CA MET A 217 -5.52 -6.11 2.05
C MET A 217 -4.54 -4.96 1.79
N PRO A 218 -4.49 -3.94 2.65
CA PRO A 218 -3.60 -2.80 2.48
C PRO A 218 -2.11 -3.16 2.38
N PHE A 219 -1.68 -4.28 2.95
CA PHE A 219 -0.31 -4.79 2.82
C PHE A 219 0.17 -4.99 1.38
N PHE A 220 -0.74 -5.06 0.43
CA PHE A 220 -0.47 -5.19 -1.00
C PHE A 220 -0.88 -3.94 -1.78
N ALA A 221 -1.23 -2.85 -1.09
CA ALA A 221 -1.48 -1.56 -1.72
C ALA A 221 -0.15 -0.90 -2.13
N PRO A 222 -0.08 -0.27 -3.31
CA PRO A 222 1.18 0.24 -3.83
C PRO A 222 1.66 1.46 -3.06
N VAL A 223 2.96 1.50 -2.77
CA VAL A 223 3.63 2.66 -2.20
C VAL A 223 4.74 3.10 -3.15
N PRO A 224 4.81 4.38 -3.51
CA PRO A 224 5.86 4.88 -4.40
C PRO A 224 7.19 4.92 -3.64
N TRP A 225 8.26 4.41 -4.27
CA TRP A 225 9.59 4.40 -3.66
C TRP A 225 10.10 5.81 -3.30
N GLU A 226 9.61 6.82 -4.01
CA GLU A 226 9.93 8.22 -3.77
C GLU A 226 9.51 8.70 -2.38
N ALA A 227 8.50 8.07 -1.81
CA ALA A 227 8.03 8.42 -0.47
C ALA A 227 8.96 7.92 0.65
N GLU A 228 9.85 6.96 0.36
CA GLU A 228 10.83 6.43 1.32
C GLU A 228 12.20 7.11 1.23
N LYS A 229 12.47 7.80 0.15
CA LYS A 229 13.75 8.47 -0.09
C LYS A 229 13.80 9.86 0.54
#